data_dfd0d28c56239aec8dd7594a5a3d39d0
#
_entry.id   dfd0d28c56239aec8dd7594a5a3d39d0
#
_cell.length_a   1.000
_cell.length_b   1.000
_cell.length_c   1.000
_cell.angle_alpha   90.00
_cell.angle_beta   90.00
_cell.angle_gamma   90.00
#
_symmetry.space_group_name_H-M   'P 1'
#
loop_
_entity.id
_entity.type
_entity.pdbx_description
1 polymer ?
#
loop_
_entity_poly.entity_id
_entity_poly.type
_entity_poly.pdbx_seq_one_letter_code
_entity_poly.pdbx_strand_id
1 'polypeptide(L)'
;MHLRLLIAFISAALVVSECFAQDKSQPTVDELVAKNIEAKGGASALRGLGTLRLSGKLLVQEGQIQLTYMQINKRPDEVRTEASLQGMTQIEAYDGKEGWKVSPFFGRKDPERMSADDVKALVEDAEMDGPLVDWQAKGNTVEYLGTEDVDGTPAHKLKVVRKNGDVSFVYLDPDHFLEIRVLTQRIRHGAQEEVETDLGDYEKAGDVFVPTSIEFGRKGDPDKQRIIIDKVEANVPVVDTIFHFPGFQIGLPQPQR
;
A
#
# COMPACT_ATOMS: atom_id res chain seq x y z
N MET A 1 15.70 19.52 -93.28
CA MET A 1 16.53 18.82 -92.29
C MET A 1 15.87 19.11 -90.95
N HIS A 2 14.97 18.14 -90.48
CA HIS A 2 14.12 18.37 -89.34
C HIS A 2 14.71 17.69 -88.13
N LEU A 3 15.00 18.49 -87.10
CA LEU A 3 15.47 18.03 -85.80
C LEU A 3 14.27 17.78 -84.89
N ARG A 4 14.01 16.52 -84.55
CA ARG A 4 12.97 16.11 -83.62
C ARG A 4 13.52 16.12 -82.18
N LEU A 5 12.95 17.01 -81.36
CA LEU A 5 13.22 17.10 -79.94
C LEU A 5 12.39 16.06 -79.21
N LEU A 6 13.01 15.09 -78.53
CA LEU A 6 12.33 14.10 -77.66
C LEU A 6 12.29 14.69 -76.25
N ILE A 7 11.08 14.94 -75.74
CA ILE A 7 10.85 15.33 -74.34
C ILE A 7 10.55 14.06 -73.57
N ALA A 8 11.45 13.67 -72.65
CA ALA A 8 11.24 12.59 -71.72
C ALA A 8 10.50 13.11 -70.48
N PHE A 9 9.28 12.64 -70.23
CA PHE A 9 8.55 12.86 -68.99
C PHE A 9 9.09 11.92 -67.89
N ILE A 10 9.73 12.45 -66.85
CA ILE A 10 10.09 11.74 -65.66
C ILE A 10 8.90 11.88 -64.68
N SER A 11 8.10 10.83 -64.53
CA SER A 11 7.09 10.76 -63.50
C SER A 11 7.76 10.43 -62.15
N ALA A 12 7.86 11.43 -61.29
CA ALA A 12 8.25 11.24 -59.90
C ALA A 12 7.04 10.68 -59.11
N ALA A 13 7.07 9.38 -58.75
CA ALA A 13 6.12 8.80 -57.85
C ALA A 13 6.46 9.26 -56.41
N LEU A 14 5.62 10.14 -55.85
CA LEU A 14 5.63 10.47 -54.43
C LEU A 14 5.10 9.26 -53.65
N VAL A 15 5.99 8.51 -52.99
CA VAL A 15 5.60 7.54 -52.00
C VAL A 15 5.29 8.29 -50.69
N VAL A 16 4.00 8.53 -50.44
CA VAL A 16 3.52 9.03 -49.16
C VAL A 16 3.58 7.87 -48.21
N SER A 17 4.63 7.84 -47.35
CA SER A 17 4.73 6.92 -46.24
C SER A 17 3.76 7.42 -45.17
N GLU A 18 2.54 6.84 -45.12
CA GLU A 18 1.62 7.03 -44.00
C GLU A 18 2.26 6.38 -42.76
N CYS A 19 2.87 7.23 -41.93
CA CYS A 19 3.29 6.86 -40.59
C CYS A 19 2.00 6.70 -39.76
N PHE A 20 1.49 5.47 -39.68
CA PHE A 20 0.45 5.12 -38.71
C PHE A 20 1.05 5.31 -37.32
N ALA A 21 0.88 6.50 -36.76
CA ALA A 21 1.01 6.69 -35.34
C ALA A 21 -0.03 5.77 -34.69
N GLN A 22 0.40 4.65 -34.11
CA GLN A 22 -0.43 3.85 -33.23
C GLN A 22 -0.88 4.78 -32.11
N ASP A 23 -2.11 5.24 -32.18
CA ASP A 23 -2.78 5.90 -31.07
C ASP A 23 -2.87 4.85 -29.97
N LYS A 24 -1.89 4.86 -29.05
CA LYS A 24 -1.94 4.04 -27.85
C LYS A 24 -3.07 4.62 -27.02
N SER A 25 -4.27 4.06 -27.17
CA SER A 25 -5.39 4.39 -26.30
C SER A 25 -4.91 4.29 -24.85
N GLN A 26 -5.23 5.27 -24.03
CA GLN A 26 -4.88 5.26 -22.62
C GLN A 26 -5.43 3.97 -22.00
N PRO A 27 -4.67 3.33 -21.08
CA PRO A 27 -5.13 2.12 -20.41
C PRO A 27 -6.40 2.41 -19.61
N THR A 28 -7.30 1.46 -19.57
CA THR A 28 -8.51 1.54 -18.75
C THR A 28 -8.19 1.26 -17.27
N VAL A 29 -9.09 1.66 -16.38
CA VAL A 29 -9.00 1.33 -14.95
C VAL A 29 -8.91 -0.18 -14.75
N ASP A 30 -9.78 -0.94 -15.41
CA ASP A 30 -9.84 -2.40 -15.27
C ASP A 30 -8.54 -3.08 -15.74
N GLU A 31 -7.93 -2.58 -16.83
CA GLU A 31 -6.62 -3.09 -17.29
C GLU A 31 -5.51 -2.82 -16.30
N LEU A 32 -5.44 -1.60 -15.74
CA LEU A 32 -4.40 -1.25 -14.75
C LEU A 32 -4.59 -2.04 -13.45
N VAL A 33 -5.81 -2.17 -12.96
CA VAL A 33 -6.13 -2.97 -11.77
C VAL A 33 -5.82 -4.46 -12.00
N ALA A 34 -6.18 -5.02 -13.16
CA ALA A 34 -5.88 -6.41 -13.48
C ALA A 34 -4.36 -6.68 -13.51
N LYS A 35 -3.57 -5.77 -14.11
CA LYS A 35 -2.11 -5.87 -14.16
C LYS A 35 -1.48 -5.73 -12.76
N ASN A 36 -2.00 -4.82 -11.92
CA ASN A 36 -1.55 -4.70 -10.54
C ASN A 36 -1.81 -5.99 -9.73
N ILE A 37 -3.02 -6.55 -9.85
CA ILE A 37 -3.38 -7.82 -9.19
C ILE A 37 -2.46 -8.96 -9.67
N GLU A 38 -2.19 -9.04 -10.97
CA GLU A 38 -1.28 -10.05 -11.55
C GLU A 38 0.15 -9.86 -11.02
N ALA A 39 0.66 -8.63 -11.01
CA ALA A 39 1.97 -8.27 -10.49
C ALA A 39 2.15 -8.66 -9.01
N LYS A 40 1.10 -8.57 -8.22
CA LYS A 40 1.09 -8.96 -6.80
C LYS A 40 0.96 -10.47 -6.58
N GLY A 41 0.90 -11.30 -7.64
CA GLY A 41 0.82 -12.77 -7.57
C GLY A 41 -0.52 -13.34 -8.01
N GLY A 42 -1.46 -12.49 -8.43
CA GLY A 42 -2.76 -12.87 -8.95
C GLY A 42 -3.86 -12.99 -7.88
N ALA A 43 -5.11 -12.86 -8.33
CA ALA A 43 -6.27 -12.82 -7.44
C ALA A 43 -6.42 -14.09 -6.57
N SER A 44 -6.04 -15.26 -7.08
CA SER A 44 -6.13 -16.52 -6.31
C SER A 44 -5.14 -16.54 -5.16
N ALA A 45 -3.88 -16.12 -5.39
CA ALA A 45 -2.85 -16.07 -4.37
C ALA A 45 -3.20 -15.03 -3.30
N LEU A 46 -3.64 -13.84 -3.70
CA LEU A 46 -4.07 -12.79 -2.79
C LEU A 46 -5.23 -13.27 -1.89
N ARG A 47 -6.26 -13.91 -2.45
CA ARG A 47 -7.38 -14.46 -1.65
C ARG A 47 -6.97 -15.64 -0.77
N GLY A 48 -5.95 -16.40 -1.17
CA GLY A 48 -5.39 -17.52 -0.42
C GLY A 48 -4.51 -17.11 0.76
N LEU A 49 -4.15 -15.82 0.86
CA LEU A 49 -3.37 -15.28 1.96
C LEU A 49 -4.28 -15.05 3.17
N GLY A 50 -4.29 -16.00 4.12
CA GLY A 50 -5.09 -15.92 5.34
C GLY A 50 -4.45 -15.07 6.44
N THR A 51 -3.12 -15.18 6.58
CA THR A 51 -2.30 -14.40 7.52
C THR A 51 -1.00 -13.98 6.88
N LEU A 52 -0.49 -12.82 7.29
CA LEU A 52 0.81 -12.28 6.88
C LEU A 52 1.54 -11.78 8.12
N ARG A 53 2.78 -12.24 8.32
CA ARG A 53 3.67 -11.70 9.35
C ARG A 53 4.86 -11.04 8.69
N LEU A 54 5.10 -9.79 9.07
CA LEU A 54 6.24 -8.98 8.68
C LEU A 54 7.10 -8.73 9.91
N SER A 55 8.40 -8.97 9.81
CA SER A 55 9.36 -8.71 10.90
C SER A 55 10.55 -7.94 10.36
N GLY A 56 11.00 -6.93 11.10
CA GLY A 56 12.07 -6.05 10.63
C GLY A 56 12.35 -4.92 11.60
N LYS A 57 12.53 -3.73 11.07
CA LYS A 57 12.96 -2.54 11.79
C LYS A 57 12.12 -1.34 11.40
N LEU A 58 11.79 -0.50 12.39
CA LEU A 58 11.23 0.82 12.19
C LEU A 58 12.33 1.85 12.49
N LEU A 59 12.66 2.66 11.50
CA LEU A 59 13.60 3.75 11.57
C LEU A 59 12.84 5.06 11.73
N VAL A 60 13.17 5.86 12.73
CA VAL A 60 12.60 7.17 12.99
C VAL A 60 13.71 8.21 13.16
N GLN A 61 13.38 9.50 13.03
CA GLN A 61 14.34 10.60 13.10
C GLN A 61 15.52 10.38 12.13
N GLU A 62 15.22 10.25 10.83
CA GLU A 62 16.23 10.00 9.79
C GLU A 62 17.11 8.76 10.06
N GLY A 63 16.56 7.74 10.76
CA GLY A 63 17.26 6.50 11.10
C GLY A 63 18.15 6.57 12.35
N GLN A 64 18.15 7.67 13.09
CA GLN A 64 18.92 7.80 14.34
C GLN A 64 18.38 6.88 15.44
N ILE A 65 17.09 6.60 15.43
CA ILE A 65 16.44 5.67 16.33
C ILE A 65 15.92 4.48 15.55
N GLN A 66 16.32 3.28 15.96
CA GLN A 66 15.90 2.03 15.36
C GLN A 66 15.13 1.19 16.38
N LEU A 67 13.89 0.83 16.04
CA LEU A 67 13.06 -0.08 16.82
C LEU A 67 12.98 -1.43 16.11
N THR A 68 12.84 -2.52 16.86
CA THR A 68 12.40 -3.79 16.29
C THR A 68 10.93 -3.65 15.89
N TYR A 69 10.57 -4.05 14.67
CA TYR A 69 9.22 -3.95 14.13
C TYR A 69 8.64 -5.33 13.86
N MET A 70 7.37 -5.51 14.17
CA MET A 70 6.57 -6.66 13.77
C MET A 70 5.16 -6.19 13.41
N GLN A 71 4.63 -6.74 12.31
CA GLN A 71 3.23 -6.60 11.93
C GLN A 71 2.65 -7.98 11.64
N ILE A 72 1.44 -8.22 12.10
CA ILE A 72 0.67 -9.42 11.80
C ILE A 72 -0.69 -8.98 11.28
N ASN A 73 -1.02 -9.43 10.07
CA ASN A 73 -2.34 -9.27 9.49
C ASN A 73 -3.05 -10.63 9.48
N LYS A 74 -4.36 -10.62 9.65
CA LYS A 74 -5.21 -11.81 9.51
C LYS A 74 -6.55 -11.41 8.92
N ARG A 75 -7.03 -12.24 7.98
CA ARG A 75 -8.38 -12.06 7.41
C ARG A 75 -9.48 -12.31 8.44
N PRO A 76 -10.63 -11.58 8.32
CA PRO A 76 -10.89 -10.65 7.20
C PRO A 76 -10.17 -9.30 7.32
N ASP A 77 -10.07 -8.67 8.50
CA ASP A 77 -9.64 -7.29 8.68
C ASP A 77 -8.96 -7.10 10.05
N GLU A 78 -8.08 -8.01 10.45
CA GLU A 78 -7.37 -7.93 11.71
C GLU A 78 -5.90 -7.53 11.46
N VAL A 79 -5.38 -6.62 12.28
CA VAL A 79 -3.98 -6.21 12.24
C VAL A 79 -3.45 -5.94 13.66
N ARG A 80 -2.20 -6.28 13.87
CA ARG A 80 -1.43 -5.91 15.07
C ARG A 80 -0.03 -5.50 14.66
N THR A 81 0.41 -4.33 15.15
CA THR A 81 1.77 -3.82 14.99
C THR A 81 2.46 -3.71 16.34
N GLU A 82 3.74 -3.99 16.37
CA GLU A 82 4.60 -3.86 17.55
C GLU A 82 5.89 -3.14 17.17
N ALA A 83 6.27 -2.12 17.95
CA ALA A 83 7.54 -1.45 17.81
C ALA A 83 8.24 -1.44 19.16
N SER A 84 9.43 -2.08 19.26
CA SER A 84 10.13 -2.32 20.52
C SER A 84 11.49 -1.64 20.57
N LEU A 85 11.77 -0.99 21.70
CA LEU A 85 13.04 -0.36 21.99
C LEU A 85 13.35 -0.46 23.50
N GLN A 86 14.52 -0.94 23.86
CA GLN A 86 15.01 -0.98 25.25
C GLN A 86 14.03 -1.64 26.25
N GLY A 87 13.38 -2.73 25.82
CA GLY A 87 12.42 -3.48 26.66
C GLY A 87 11.02 -2.87 26.77
N MET A 88 10.78 -1.74 26.14
CA MET A 88 9.44 -1.18 25.96
C MET A 88 8.88 -1.55 24.60
N THR A 89 7.60 -1.90 24.53
CA THR A 89 6.91 -2.25 23.27
C THR A 89 5.66 -1.39 23.12
N GLN A 90 5.63 -0.56 22.09
CA GLN A 90 4.40 0.06 21.61
C GLN A 90 3.61 -0.98 20.83
N ILE A 91 2.32 -1.03 21.07
CA ILE A 91 1.41 -1.96 20.42
C ILE A 91 0.24 -1.16 19.88
N GLU A 92 -0.17 -1.47 18.66
CA GLU A 92 -1.44 -1.03 18.09
C GLU A 92 -2.10 -2.25 17.45
N ALA A 93 -3.40 -2.45 17.71
CA ALA A 93 -4.14 -3.59 17.17
C ALA A 93 -5.58 -3.23 16.84
N TYR A 94 -6.11 -3.92 15.85
CA TYR A 94 -7.50 -3.84 15.39
C TYR A 94 -8.04 -5.25 15.15
N ASP A 95 -9.22 -5.55 15.68
CA ASP A 95 -9.84 -6.88 15.62
C ASP A 95 -11.00 -6.98 14.61
N GLY A 96 -11.03 -6.05 13.65
CA GLY A 96 -12.14 -5.94 12.68
C GLY A 96 -13.32 -5.10 13.17
N LYS A 97 -13.32 -4.65 14.44
CA LYS A 97 -14.41 -3.85 15.04
C LYS A 97 -13.88 -2.67 15.85
N GLU A 98 -12.94 -2.92 16.74
CA GLU A 98 -12.36 -1.89 17.61
C GLU A 98 -10.84 -1.95 17.61
N GLY A 99 -10.23 -0.76 17.74
CA GLY A 99 -8.78 -0.64 17.87
C GLY A 99 -8.37 -0.33 19.30
N TRP A 100 -7.15 -0.76 19.64
CA TRP A 100 -6.53 -0.45 20.92
C TRP A 100 -5.02 -0.26 20.78
N LYS A 101 -4.43 0.39 21.77
CA LYS A 101 -2.98 0.65 21.77
C LYS A 101 -2.40 0.61 23.17
N VAL A 102 -1.07 0.36 23.23
CA VAL A 102 -0.20 0.58 24.38
C VAL A 102 0.92 1.49 23.93
N SER A 103 1.12 2.63 24.60
CA SER A 103 2.08 3.66 24.18
C SER A 103 3.10 3.99 25.29
N PRO A 104 4.02 3.06 25.64
CA PRO A 104 4.92 3.22 26.78
C PRO A 104 5.93 4.32 26.59
N PHE A 105 6.33 4.66 25.37
CA PHE A 105 7.20 5.79 25.05
C PHE A 105 6.62 7.14 25.43
N PHE A 106 5.28 7.22 25.56
CA PHE A 106 4.54 8.40 26.02
C PHE A 106 4.02 8.25 27.46
N GLY A 107 4.59 7.31 28.24
CA GLY A 107 4.22 7.06 29.64
C GLY A 107 2.91 6.28 29.84
N ARG A 108 2.23 5.83 28.77
CA ARG A 108 0.98 5.07 28.80
C ARG A 108 1.27 3.59 28.67
N LYS A 109 1.33 2.89 29.79
CA LYS A 109 1.71 1.45 29.85
C LYS A 109 0.51 0.51 29.82
N ASP A 110 -0.69 1.02 30.13
CA ASP A 110 -1.91 0.26 30.10
C ASP A 110 -2.56 0.29 28.70
N PRO A 111 -3.27 -0.76 28.28
CA PRO A 111 -4.03 -0.76 27.05
C PRO A 111 -5.13 0.31 27.07
N GLU A 112 -5.24 1.07 25.99
CA GLU A 112 -6.27 2.09 25.79
C GLU A 112 -7.03 1.80 24.49
N ARG A 113 -8.38 1.97 24.49
CA ARG A 113 -9.17 1.91 23.27
C ARG A 113 -8.89 3.13 22.41
N MET A 114 -8.82 2.93 21.11
CA MET A 114 -8.63 4.00 20.13
C MET A 114 -9.98 4.65 19.79
N SER A 115 -9.97 5.94 19.47
CA SER A 115 -11.11 6.61 18.88
C SER A 115 -11.37 6.13 17.45
N ALA A 116 -12.57 6.36 16.92
CA ALA A 116 -12.89 6.05 15.53
C ALA A 116 -11.95 6.74 14.52
N ASP A 117 -11.46 7.94 14.84
CA ASP A 117 -10.51 8.66 14.00
C ASP A 117 -9.09 8.09 14.10
N ASP A 118 -8.67 7.63 15.30
CA ASP A 118 -7.33 7.06 15.49
C ASP A 118 -7.20 5.68 14.84
N VAL A 119 -8.27 4.90 14.80
CA VAL A 119 -8.25 3.54 14.23
C VAL A 119 -8.20 3.51 12.71
N LYS A 120 -8.48 4.62 12.01
CA LYS A 120 -8.55 4.68 10.54
C LYS A 120 -7.30 4.14 9.85
N ALA A 121 -6.12 4.45 10.36
CA ALA A 121 -4.86 3.94 9.80
C ALA A 121 -4.77 2.40 9.93
N LEU A 122 -5.12 1.85 11.09
CA LEU A 122 -5.11 0.40 11.30
C LEU A 122 -6.14 -0.33 10.42
N VAL A 123 -7.28 0.29 10.13
CA VAL A 123 -8.27 -0.26 9.19
C VAL A 123 -7.69 -0.36 7.79
N GLU A 124 -6.91 0.64 7.36
CA GLU A 124 -6.19 0.58 6.07
C GLU A 124 -5.10 -0.50 6.10
N ASP A 125 -4.32 -0.58 7.16
CA ASP A 125 -3.24 -1.56 7.32
C ASP A 125 -3.77 -3.01 7.45
N ALA A 126 -4.99 -3.19 7.96
CA ALA A 126 -5.66 -4.49 8.05
C ALA A 126 -6.05 -5.05 6.68
N GLU A 127 -6.23 -4.18 5.67
CA GLU A 127 -6.64 -4.55 4.32
C GLU A 127 -5.45 -5.10 3.50
N MET A 128 -5.11 -6.39 3.70
CA MET A 128 -3.96 -7.05 3.05
C MET A 128 -3.97 -6.96 1.51
N ASP A 129 -5.14 -6.91 0.89
CA ASP A 129 -5.28 -6.87 -0.57
C ASP A 129 -5.05 -5.46 -1.15
N GLY A 130 -5.17 -4.43 -0.30
CA GLY A 130 -5.18 -3.05 -0.71
C GLY A 130 -6.49 -2.60 -1.37
N PRO A 131 -6.61 -1.33 -1.73
CA PRO A 131 -7.88 -0.73 -2.14
C PRO A 131 -8.34 -1.09 -3.56
N LEU A 132 -7.46 -1.67 -4.39
CA LEU A 132 -7.74 -1.97 -5.81
C LEU A 132 -8.36 -3.34 -6.00
N VAL A 133 -8.05 -4.33 -5.15
CA VAL A 133 -8.61 -5.68 -5.26
C VAL A 133 -10.08 -5.66 -4.86
N ASP A 134 -10.94 -6.21 -5.71
CA ASP A 134 -12.39 -6.27 -5.52
C ASP A 134 -13.01 -4.88 -5.18
N TRP A 135 -12.47 -3.80 -5.75
CA TRP A 135 -12.79 -2.42 -5.40
C TRP A 135 -14.28 -2.09 -5.49
N GLN A 136 -15.00 -2.60 -6.53
CA GLN A 136 -16.45 -2.40 -6.65
C GLN A 136 -17.21 -3.08 -5.50
N ALA A 137 -16.83 -4.31 -5.14
CA ALA A 137 -17.46 -5.06 -4.05
C ALA A 137 -17.24 -4.41 -2.69
N LYS A 138 -16.08 -3.74 -2.50
CA LYS A 138 -15.77 -2.94 -1.32
C LYS A 138 -16.54 -1.62 -1.27
N GLY A 139 -17.21 -1.24 -2.36
CA GLY A 139 -17.92 0.03 -2.50
C GLY A 139 -17.01 1.22 -2.76
N ASN A 140 -15.78 0.96 -3.23
CA ASN A 140 -14.85 2.00 -3.68
C ASN A 140 -15.17 2.43 -5.11
N THR A 141 -14.70 3.61 -5.51
CA THR A 141 -14.64 4.03 -6.91
C THR A 141 -13.20 4.26 -7.31
N VAL A 142 -12.85 3.91 -8.55
CA VAL A 142 -11.50 4.08 -9.08
C VAL A 142 -11.55 4.89 -10.37
N GLU A 143 -10.67 5.87 -10.50
CA GLU A 143 -10.53 6.73 -11.67
C GLU A 143 -9.05 6.76 -12.09
N TYR A 144 -8.77 6.59 -13.38
CA TYR A 144 -7.42 6.78 -13.92
C TYR A 144 -7.19 8.25 -14.26
N LEU A 145 -6.17 8.86 -13.68
CA LEU A 145 -5.84 10.28 -13.85
C LEU A 145 -4.69 10.53 -14.84
N GLY A 146 -4.23 9.49 -15.57
CA GLY A 146 -3.07 9.59 -16.44
C GLY A 146 -1.77 9.22 -15.72
N THR A 147 -0.64 9.71 -16.24
CA THR A 147 0.68 9.48 -15.65
C THR A 147 1.15 10.72 -14.89
N GLU A 148 1.85 10.49 -13.78
CA GLU A 148 2.51 11.54 -12.99
C GLU A 148 3.93 11.07 -12.63
N ASP A 149 4.87 11.99 -12.60
CA ASP A 149 6.25 11.67 -12.22
C ASP A 149 6.35 11.39 -10.71
N VAL A 150 6.92 10.25 -10.37
CA VAL A 150 7.28 9.87 -9.02
C VAL A 150 8.78 9.61 -9.00
N ASP A 151 9.56 10.58 -8.54
CA ASP A 151 11.01 10.51 -8.42
C ASP A 151 11.72 10.06 -9.72
N GLY A 152 11.26 10.57 -10.86
CA GLY A 152 11.78 10.26 -12.21
C GLY A 152 11.10 9.08 -12.90
N THR A 153 10.10 8.45 -12.26
CA THR A 153 9.30 7.35 -12.83
C THR A 153 7.93 7.87 -13.28
N PRO A 154 7.54 7.78 -14.56
CA PRO A 154 6.22 8.20 -15.05
C PRO A 154 5.14 7.18 -14.66
N ALA A 155 4.73 7.19 -13.39
CA ALA A 155 3.82 6.24 -12.80
C ALA A 155 2.37 6.44 -13.25
N HIS A 156 1.61 5.35 -13.39
CA HIS A 156 0.16 5.41 -13.60
C HIS A 156 -0.54 5.83 -12.31
N LYS A 157 -1.28 6.94 -12.35
CA LYS A 157 -1.98 7.49 -11.20
C LYS A 157 -3.45 7.08 -11.19
N LEU A 158 -3.85 6.33 -10.18
CA LEU A 158 -5.24 5.95 -9.91
C LEU A 158 -5.74 6.70 -8.68
N LYS A 159 -6.92 7.34 -8.80
CA LYS A 159 -7.64 7.90 -7.66
C LYS A 159 -8.65 6.88 -7.18
N VAL A 160 -8.57 6.52 -5.92
CA VAL A 160 -9.51 5.63 -5.25
C VAL A 160 -10.29 6.45 -4.21
N VAL A 161 -11.61 6.49 -4.33
CA VAL A 161 -12.48 7.01 -3.28
C VAL A 161 -13.06 5.82 -2.52
N ARG A 162 -12.72 5.70 -1.25
CA ARG A 162 -13.17 4.62 -0.38
C ARG A 162 -14.62 4.86 0.05
N LYS A 163 -15.32 3.79 0.42
CA LYS A 163 -16.72 3.86 0.92
C LYS A 163 -16.91 4.83 2.08
N ASN A 164 -15.90 5.03 2.93
CA ASN A 164 -15.93 5.96 4.07
C ASN A 164 -15.66 7.43 3.66
N GLY A 165 -15.39 7.69 2.38
CA GLY A 165 -15.09 9.02 1.83
C GLY A 165 -13.61 9.39 1.82
N ASP A 166 -12.72 8.59 2.40
CA ASP A 166 -11.27 8.81 2.30
C ASP A 166 -10.80 8.61 0.86
N VAL A 167 -9.79 9.36 0.45
CA VAL A 167 -9.26 9.33 -0.92
C VAL A 167 -7.82 8.85 -0.90
N SER A 168 -7.50 7.88 -1.73
CA SER A 168 -6.12 7.45 -1.97
C SER A 168 -5.75 7.65 -3.43
N PHE A 169 -4.56 8.20 -3.68
CA PHE A 169 -3.94 8.19 -4.99
C PHE A 169 -2.89 7.10 -5.00
N VAL A 170 -3.10 6.09 -5.83
CA VAL A 170 -2.21 4.93 -5.99
C VAL A 170 -1.40 5.13 -7.26
N TYR A 171 -0.09 5.06 -7.13
CA TYR A 171 0.85 5.22 -8.23
C TYR A 171 1.47 3.87 -8.55
N LEU A 172 1.21 3.39 -9.77
CA LEU A 172 1.73 2.11 -10.25
C LEU A 172 2.94 2.32 -11.14
N ASP A 173 3.97 1.51 -10.91
CA ASP A 173 5.12 1.42 -11.80
C ASP A 173 4.68 1.11 -13.24
N PRO A 174 5.20 1.79 -14.27
CA PRO A 174 4.74 1.61 -15.65
C PRO A 174 5.11 0.26 -16.26
N ASP A 175 6.14 -0.40 -15.77
CA ASP A 175 6.68 -1.64 -16.33
C ASP A 175 6.21 -2.88 -15.52
N HIS A 176 6.16 -2.76 -14.19
CA HIS A 176 5.86 -3.86 -13.27
C HIS A 176 4.45 -3.78 -12.67
N PHE A 177 3.77 -2.63 -12.74
CA PHE A 177 2.42 -2.39 -12.19
C PHE A 177 2.27 -2.61 -10.69
N LEU A 178 3.38 -2.70 -9.94
CA LEU A 178 3.38 -2.66 -8.49
C LEU A 178 3.20 -1.23 -7.99
N GLU A 179 2.65 -1.06 -6.80
CA GLU A 179 2.50 0.25 -6.17
C GLU A 179 3.88 0.77 -5.77
N ILE A 180 4.25 1.98 -6.23
CA ILE A 180 5.50 2.64 -5.82
C ILE A 180 5.24 3.78 -4.83
N ARG A 181 4.04 4.36 -4.86
CA ARG A 181 3.59 5.40 -3.91
C ARG A 181 2.09 5.31 -3.69
N VAL A 182 1.67 5.59 -2.47
CA VAL A 182 0.27 5.84 -2.11
C VAL A 182 0.20 7.16 -1.35
N LEU A 183 -0.66 8.09 -1.81
CA LEU A 183 -0.99 9.31 -1.09
C LEU A 183 -2.41 9.19 -0.57
N THR A 184 -2.58 9.10 0.76
CA THR A 184 -3.89 9.03 1.41
C THR A 184 -4.31 10.40 1.92
N GLN A 185 -5.53 10.82 1.59
CA GLN A 185 -6.19 12.02 2.09
C GLN A 185 -7.41 11.61 2.92
N ARG A 186 -7.44 12.01 4.18
CA ARG A 186 -8.54 11.71 5.11
C ARG A 186 -8.79 12.84 6.07
N ILE A 187 -9.96 12.85 6.68
CA ILE A 187 -10.26 13.74 7.81
C ILE A 187 -9.95 13.00 9.10
N ARG A 188 -9.10 13.58 9.94
CA ARG A 188 -8.77 13.07 11.26
C ARG A 188 -8.86 14.19 12.29
N HIS A 189 -9.64 13.98 13.36
CA HIS A 189 -9.92 14.98 14.39
C HIS A 189 -10.38 16.34 13.82
N GLY A 190 -11.17 16.31 12.74
CA GLY A 190 -11.70 17.50 12.07
C GLY A 190 -10.70 18.24 11.18
N ALA A 191 -9.46 17.77 11.03
CA ALA A 191 -8.46 18.32 10.14
C ALA A 191 -8.18 17.38 8.95
N GLN A 192 -7.90 17.95 7.78
CA GLN A 192 -7.43 17.17 6.65
C GLN A 192 -5.99 16.70 6.92
N GLU A 193 -5.75 15.42 6.76
CA GLU A 193 -4.43 14.79 6.83
C GLU A 193 -4.07 14.22 5.45
N GLU A 194 -2.83 14.47 5.01
CA GLU A 194 -2.26 13.85 3.82
C GLU A 194 -1.03 13.04 4.26
N VAL A 195 -1.10 11.72 4.05
CA VAL A 195 0.00 10.78 4.33
C VAL A 195 0.51 10.24 3.03
N GLU A 196 1.81 10.37 2.80
CA GLU A 196 2.52 9.80 1.66
C GLU A 196 3.27 8.56 2.11
N THR A 197 3.10 7.47 1.38
CA THR A 197 3.77 6.19 1.61
C THR A 197 4.47 5.76 0.33
N ASP A 198 5.78 5.65 0.38
CA ASP A 198 6.62 5.11 -0.69
C ASP A 198 6.87 3.62 -0.44
N LEU A 199 6.73 2.80 -1.47
CA LEU A 199 6.79 1.35 -1.41
C LEU A 199 7.86 0.82 -2.36
N GLY A 200 8.69 -0.12 -1.89
CA GLY A 200 9.77 -0.69 -2.70
C GLY A 200 10.24 -2.05 -2.21
N ASP A 201 11.25 -2.57 -2.90
CA ASP A 201 11.92 -3.83 -2.55
C ASP A 201 10.94 -4.99 -2.35
N TYR A 202 10.10 -5.23 -3.38
CA TYR A 202 9.06 -6.26 -3.31
C TYR A 202 9.64 -7.67 -3.24
N GLU A 203 9.24 -8.44 -2.22
CA GLU A 203 9.62 -9.83 -2.02
C GLU A 203 8.41 -10.76 -1.96
N LYS A 204 8.65 -12.06 -2.22
CA LYS A 204 7.61 -13.09 -2.16
C LYS A 204 7.30 -13.52 -0.73
N ALA A 205 6.00 -13.51 -0.39
CA ALA A 205 5.41 -14.16 0.76
C ALA A 205 4.50 -15.29 0.27
N GLY A 206 5.00 -16.53 0.21
CA GLY A 206 4.29 -17.58 -0.52
C GLY A 206 4.19 -17.24 -2.00
N ASP A 207 2.95 -17.08 -2.51
CA ASP A 207 2.70 -16.76 -3.91
C ASP A 207 2.38 -15.26 -4.15
N VAL A 208 2.39 -14.42 -3.11
CA VAL A 208 2.14 -12.98 -3.23
C VAL A 208 3.42 -12.17 -3.10
N PHE A 209 3.47 -11.01 -3.76
CA PHE A 209 4.53 -10.02 -3.58
C PHE A 209 4.08 -8.94 -2.61
N VAL A 210 4.94 -8.60 -1.65
CA VAL A 210 4.74 -7.57 -0.65
C VAL A 210 5.93 -6.62 -0.61
N PRO A 211 5.73 -5.31 -0.37
CA PRO A 211 6.86 -4.38 -0.23
C PRO A 211 7.62 -4.67 1.07
N THR A 212 8.96 -4.62 1.01
CA THR A 212 9.83 -4.79 2.18
C THR A 212 10.54 -3.50 2.58
N SER A 213 10.45 -2.45 1.76
CA SER A 213 10.84 -1.09 2.09
C SER A 213 9.60 -0.19 2.04
N ILE A 214 9.23 0.39 3.18
CA ILE A 214 8.04 1.24 3.32
C ILE A 214 8.48 2.53 4.00
N GLU A 215 8.42 3.66 3.29
CA GLU A 215 8.70 4.96 3.86
C GLU A 215 7.41 5.78 3.91
N PHE A 216 7.06 6.34 5.06
CA PHE A 216 5.80 7.02 5.24
C PHE A 216 5.91 8.24 6.15
N GLY A 217 5.05 9.22 5.94
CA GLY A 217 4.98 10.45 6.71
C GLY A 217 3.96 11.41 6.14
N ARG A 218 3.85 12.59 6.74
CA ARG A 218 3.03 13.65 6.15
C ARG A 218 3.64 14.08 4.82
N LYS A 219 2.78 14.31 3.84
CA LYS A 219 3.23 14.82 2.55
C LYS A 219 4.04 16.09 2.70
N GLY A 220 5.25 16.09 2.13
CA GLY A 220 6.16 17.22 2.18
C GLY A 220 6.93 17.39 3.51
N ASP A 221 6.74 16.49 4.48
CA ASP A 221 7.55 16.45 5.70
C ASP A 221 8.85 15.70 5.40
N PRO A 222 10.03 16.29 5.70
CA PRO A 222 11.30 15.61 5.51
C PRO A 222 11.53 14.49 6.55
N ASP A 223 10.92 14.57 7.73
CA ASP A 223 11.09 13.56 8.79
C ASP A 223 10.10 12.40 8.59
N LYS A 224 10.32 11.62 7.53
CA LYS A 224 9.57 10.39 7.29
C LYS A 224 10.10 9.24 8.14
N GLN A 225 9.20 8.32 8.47
CA GLN A 225 9.54 7.05 9.10
C GLN A 225 9.74 5.99 8.01
N ARG A 226 10.64 5.02 8.28
CA ARG A 226 10.90 3.93 7.34
C ARG A 226 10.81 2.58 8.04
N ILE A 227 10.03 1.67 7.47
CA ILE A 227 10.00 0.26 7.86
C ILE A 227 10.83 -0.52 6.85
N ILE A 228 11.80 -1.29 7.36
CA ILE A 228 12.57 -2.25 6.57
C ILE A 228 12.21 -3.64 7.07
N ILE A 229 11.63 -4.46 6.21
CA ILE A 229 11.21 -5.83 6.52
C ILE A 229 12.35 -6.78 6.18
N ASP A 230 12.83 -7.48 7.18
CA ASP A 230 13.89 -8.48 7.05
C ASP A 230 13.32 -9.89 6.78
N LYS A 231 12.04 -10.13 7.14
CA LYS A 231 11.39 -11.45 7.00
C LYS A 231 9.90 -11.30 6.75
N VAL A 232 9.42 -12.03 5.74
CA VAL A 232 8.01 -12.14 5.37
C VAL A 232 7.55 -13.59 5.50
N GLU A 233 6.41 -13.82 6.17
CA GLU A 233 5.86 -15.16 6.39
C GLU A 233 4.35 -15.16 6.08
N ALA A 234 3.94 -15.96 5.09
CA ALA A 234 2.55 -16.13 4.69
C ALA A 234 1.91 -17.32 5.41
N ASN A 235 0.62 -17.21 5.70
CA ASN A 235 -0.21 -18.28 6.23
C ASN A 235 0.32 -18.92 7.53
N VAL A 236 0.92 -18.09 8.41
CA VAL A 236 1.40 -18.55 9.72
C VAL A 236 0.22 -18.76 10.69
N PRO A 237 0.29 -19.75 11.60
CA PRO A 237 -0.70 -19.88 12.66
C PRO A 237 -0.71 -18.65 13.59
N VAL A 238 -1.88 -18.08 13.79
CA VAL A 238 -2.09 -16.90 14.65
C VAL A 238 -3.32 -17.13 15.51
N VAL A 239 -3.21 -16.85 16.81
CA VAL A 239 -4.35 -16.89 17.75
C VAL A 239 -5.08 -15.54 17.74
N ASP A 240 -6.40 -15.56 17.68
CA ASP A 240 -7.23 -14.35 17.53
C ASP A 240 -7.12 -13.38 18.70
N THR A 241 -6.84 -13.91 19.89
CA THR A 241 -6.76 -13.10 21.12
C THR A 241 -5.69 -12.00 21.10
N ILE A 242 -4.69 -12.07 20.19
CA ILE A 242 -3.66 -11.03 20.09
C ILE A 242 -4.18 -9.73 19.49
N PHE A 243 -5.28 -9.79 18.73
CA PHE A 243 -5.91 -8.61 18.12
C PHE A 243 -6.91 -7.95 19.06
N HIS A 244 -7.52 -8.74 19.96
CA HIS A 244 -8.55 -8.24 20.87
C HIS A 244 -7.98 -7.35 21.97
N PHE A 245 -8.79 -6.39 22.42
CA PHE A 245 -8.46 -5.60 23.61
C PHE A 245 -8.14 -6.52 24.78
N PRO A 246 -6.99 -6.41 25.44
CA PRO A 246 -6.64 -7.24 26.58
C PRO A 246 -7.68 -7.06 27.70
N GLY A 247 -8.52 -8.06 27.91
CA GLY A 247 -9.47 -8.06 29.01
C GLY A 247 -8.73 -7.93 30.36
N PHE A 248 -9.33 -7.24 31.32
CA PHE A 248 -8.89 -7.31 32.71
C PHE A 248 -8.86 -8.80 33.10
N GLN A 249 -7.66 -9.39 33.21
CA GLN A 249 -7.50 -10.59 34.02
C GLN A 249 -7.76 -10.14 35.48
N ILE A 250 -9.03 -10.23 35.91
CA ILE A 250 -9.33 -10.18 37.33
C ILE A 250 -8.54 -11.35 37.90
N GLY A 251 -7.47 -11.03 38.64
CA GLY A 251 -6.53 -12.00 39.15
C GLY A 251 -7.27 -13.12 39.86
N LEU A 252 -7.22 -14.34 39.31
CA LEU A 252 -7.56 -15.52 40.08
C LEU A 252 -6.68 -15.50 41.33
N PRO A 253 -7.26 -15.67 42.54
CA PRO A 253 -6.47 -15.70 43.77
C PRO A 253 -5.41 -16.78 43.63
N GLN A 254 -4.12 -16.38 43.80
CA GLN A 254 -3.03 -17.33 43.83
C GLN A 254 -3.32 -18.36 44.94
N PRO A 255 -3.18 -19.66 44.70
CA PRO A 255 -3.28 -20.65 45.78
C PRO A 255 -2.23 -20.33 46.81
N GLN A 256 -2.67 -20.00 48.02
CA GLN A 256 -1.80 -19.84 49.17
C GLN A 256 -1.09 -21.18 49.43
N ARG A 257 0.21 -21.18 49.44
CA ARG A 257 1.07 -22.28 49.89
C ARG A 257 1.17 -22.31 51.40
#